data_aa3f98171bb3613cfea4cac3f7833a46
#
_entry.id   aa3f98171bb3613cfea4cac3f7833a46
#
_cell.length_a   1.000
_cell.length_b   1.000
_cell.length_c   1.000
_cell.angle_alpha   90.00
_cell.angle_beta   90.00
_cell.angle_gamma   90.00
#
_symmetry.space_group_name_H-M   'P 1'
#
loop_
_entity.id
_entity.type
_entity.pdbx_description
1 polymer ?
#
loop_
_entity_poly.entity_id
_entity_poly.type
_entity_poly.pdbx_seq_one_letter_code
_entity_poly.pdbx_strand_id
1 'polypeptide(L)'
;MKTLQPPKSLLLVALVALTVACGYSSKMTAPVAGSMPAVSALSPNSATAGGAAFTMTVNGTNFGAKAVVNLNGTAQTANTTFVSGNQLMVAVPASAIATPGTISVTVTNPATPGTGMYGSGGTLAATSAAMSFTVN
;
A
#
# COMPACT_ATOMS: atom_id res chain seq x y z
N MET A 1 25.04 64.82 -39.60
CA MET A 1 24.93 63.39 -39.72
C MET A 1 24.82 62.78 -38.36
N LYS A 2 23.69 62.40 -37.96
CA LYS A 2 23.43 61.74 -36.68
C LYS A 2 23.25 60.27 -36.94
N THR A 3 24.21 59.47 -36.58
CA THR A 3 24.03 58.04 -36.51
C THR A 3 23.25 57.70 -35.25
N LEU A 4 22.02 57.33 -35.41
CA LEU A 4 21.22 56.78 -34.37
C LEU A 4 21.73 55.39 -34.08
N GLN A 5 22.49 55.26 -33.00
CA GLN A 5 22.79 53.95 -32.47
C GLN A 5 21.59 53.37 -31.79
N PRO A 6 21.20 52.19 -32.12
CA PRO A 6 20.14 51.49 -31.35
C PRO A 6 20.63 51.28 -29.92
N PRO A 7 19.77 51.44 -28.94
CA PRO A 7 20.15 51.22 -27.54
C PRO A 7 20.52 49.76 -27.33
N LYS A 8 21.78 49.55 -27.10
CA LYS A 8 22.32 48.25 -26.77
C LYS A 8 21.88 47.76 -25.39
N SER A 9 21.10 48.54 -24.71
CA SER A 9 20.63 48.22 -23.35
C SER A 9 19.39 47.34 -23.30
N LEU A 10 18.70 47.10 -24.40
CA LEU A 10 17.50 46.26 -24.38
C LEU A 10 17.81 44.75 -24.39
N LEU A 11 19.03 44.37 -24.74
CA LEU A 11 19.41 42.93 -24.77
C LEU A 11 19.84 42.36 -23.42
N LEU A 12 20.15 43.23 -22.46
CA LEU A 12 20.63 42.77 -21.16
C LEU A 12 19.52 42.43 -20.17
N VAL A 13 18.30 42.93 -20.40
CA VAL A 13 17.20 42.71 -19.47
C VAL A 13 16.54 41.35 -19.67
N ALA A 14 16.64 40.79 -20.87
CA ALA A 14 16.06 39.46 -21.14
C ALA A 14 16.85 38.28 -20.54
N LEU A 15 18.12 38.48 -20.21
CA LEU A 15 19.00 37.42 -19.74
C LEU A 15 18.90 37.17 -18.22
N VAL A 16 18.43 38.17 -17.46
CA VAL A 16 18.33 38.07 -15.99
C VAL A 16 17.08 37.32 -15.56
N ALA A 17 16.07 37.23 -16.39
CA ALA A 17 14.83 36.52 -16.05
C ALA A 17 14.94 34.98 -16.13
N LEU A 18 16.00 34.45 -16.77
CA LEU A 18 16.17 33.00 -16.94
C LEU A 18 16.90 32.33 -15.79
N THR A 19 17.58 33.09 -14.93
CA THR A 19 18.40 32.52 -13.86
C THR A 19 17.64 32.22 -12.58
N VAL A 20 16.41 32.70 -12.43
CA VAL A 20 15.61 32.50 -11.22
C VAL A 20 14.78 31.21 -11.30
N ALA A 21 14.62 30.60 -12.47
CA ALA A 21 13.83 29.38 -12.65
C ALA A 21 14.56 28.09 -12.25
N CYS A 22 15.85 28.12 -11.96
CA CYS A 22 16.65 26.94 -11.65
C CYS A 22 16.83 26.63 -10.16
N GLY A 23 16.17 27.35 -9.26
CA GLY A 23 16.40 27.24 -7.83
C GLY A 23 15.38 26.40 -7.05
N TYR A 24 14.30 25.95 -7.64
CA TYR A 24 13.28 25.16 -6.97
C TYR A 24 13.27 23.72 -7.44
N SER A 25 14.33 22.99 -7.14
CA SER A 25 14.26 21.55 -7.10
C SER A 25 13.49 21.15 -5.83
N SER A 26 12.17 21.18 -5.90
CA SER A 26 11.36 20.41 -4.97
C SER A 26 11.70 18.95 -5.19
N LYS A 27 12.62 18.41 -4.41
CA LYS A 27 12.77 16.96 -4.29
C LYS A 27 11.50 16.43 -3.65
N MET A 28 10.45 16.30 -4.44
CA MET A 28 9.34 15.44 -4.09
C MET A 28 9.90 14.02 -4.12
N THR A 29 10.23 13.49 -2.98
CA THR A 29 10.56 12.07 -2.86
C THR A 29 9.26 11.33 -3.10
N ALA A 30 9.15 10.64 -4.24
CA ALA A 30 8.02 9.79 -4.54
C ALA A 30 7.84 8.76 -3.42
N PRO A 31 6.59 8.38 -3.08
CA PRO A 31 6.36 7.32 -2.13
C PRO A 31 7.03 6.04 -2.60
N VAL A 32 7.70 5.34 -1.69
CA VAL A 32 8.39 4.08 -1.97
C VAL A 32 7.35 2.96 -2.04
N ALA A 33 7.57 1.98 -2.92
CA ALA A 33 6.75 0.77 -2.93
C ALA A 33 6.81 0.10 -1.55
N GLY A 34 5.65 -0.23 -0.99
CA GLY A 34 5.56 -0.96 0.27
C GLY A 34 6.10 -2.38 0.12
N SER A 35 6.60 -2.96 1.21
CA SER A 35 6.96 -4.38 1.26
C SER A 35 5.77 -5.23 0.84
N MET A 36 5.91 -6.01 -0.22
CA MET A 36 4.86 -6.89 -0.68
C MET A 36 4.73 -8.08 0.27
N PRO A 37 3.58 -8.26 0.93
CA PRO A 37 3.34 -9.43 1.76
C PRO A 37 3.18 -10.68 0.88
N ALA A 38 3.53 -11.85 1.42
CA ALA A 38 3.30 -13.12 0.76
C ALA A 38 2.64 -14.10 1.73
N VAL A 39 1.53 -14.71 1.33
CA VAL A 39 0.86 -15.77 2.10
C VAL A 39 1.41 -17.11 1.65
N SER A 40 1.84 -17.95 2.58
CA SER A 40 2.42 -19.27 2.31
C SER A 40 1.53 -20.41 2.79
N ALA A 41 0.76 -20.23 3.87
CA ALA A 41 -0.12 -21.23 4.41
C ALA A 41 -1.29 -20.64 5.23
N LEU A 42 -2.40 -21.34 5.24
CA LEU A 42 -3.57 -21.06 6.07
C LEU A 42 -3.79 -22.23 7.05
N SER A 43 -4.15 -21.92 8.30
CA SER A 43 -4.45 -22.93 9.30
C SER A 43 -5.67 -22.51 10.15
N PRO A 44 -6.79 -23.24 10.07
CA PRO A 44 -7.08 -24.31 9.10
C PRO A 44 -7.11 -23.81 7.67
N ASN A 45 -6.95 -24.70 6.69
CA ASN A 45 -7.04 -24.39 5.27
C ASN A 45 -8.42 -24.70 4.66
N SER A 46 -9.31 -25.26 5.48
CA SER A 46 -10.70 -25.53 5.10
C SER A 46 -11.62 -25.49 6.33
N ALA A 47 -12.91 -25.34 6.09
CA ALA A 47 -13.97 -25.42 7.09
C ALA A 47 -15.24 -26.05 6.50
N THR A 48 -16.14 -26.50 7.37
CA THR A 48 -17.44 -27.01 6.96
C THR A 48 -18.43 -25.84 6.78
N ALA A 49 -19.19 -25.89 5.70
CA ALA A 49 -20.25 -24.90 5.44
C ALA A 49 -21.28 -24.86 6.58
N GLY A 50 -21.69 -23.65 6.94
CA GLY A 50 -22.61 -23.46 8.06
C GLY A 50 -22.02 -23.72 9.45
N GLY A 51 -20.69 -23.92 9.54
CA GLY A 51 -19.99 -24.07 10.80
C GLY A 51 -19.96 -22.80 11.64
N ALA A 52 -19.47 -22.91 12.88
CA ALA A 52 -19.30 -21.77 13.78
C ALA A 52 -18.14 -20.87 13.33
N ALA A 53 -18.16 -19.62 13.76
CA ALA A 53 -17.02 -18.71 13.60
C ALA A 53 -15.76 -19.32 14.25
N PHE A 54 -14.59 -19.10 13.61
CA PHE A 54 -13.30 -19.62 14.10
C PHE A 54 -12.18 -18.63 13.82
N THR A 55 -11.05 -18.86 14.43
CA THR A 55 -9.84 -18.10 14.17
C THR A 55 -8.95 -18.85 13.17
N MET A 56 -8.60 -18.18 12.08
CA MET A 56 -7.66 -18.69 11.08
C MET A 56 -6.30 -18.03 11.28
N THR A 57 -5.26 -18.83 11.25
CA THR A 57 -3.87 -18.35 11.24
C THR A 57 -3.38 -18.24 9.80
N VAL A 58 -2.88 -17.10 9.44
CA VAL A 58 -2.28 -16.82 8.12
C VAL A 58 -0.77 -16.75 8.30
N ASN A 59 -0.06 -17.69 7.72
CA ASN A 59 1.41 -17.73 7.73
C ASN A 59 1.95 -17.19 6.41
N GLY A 60 3.08 -16.51 6.48
CA GLY A 60 3.68 -15.91 5.31
C GLY A 60 4.96 -15.14 5.60
N THR A 61 5.19 -14.08 4.87
CA THR A 61 6.34 -13.19 5.03
C THR A 61 5.98 -11.75 4.75
N ASN A 62 6.78 -10.82 5.26
CA ASN A 62 6.65 -9.38 5.05
C ASN A 62 5.31 -8.79 5.51
N PHE A 63 4.71 -9.33 6.54
CA PHE A 63 3.50 -8.75 7.13
C PHE A 63 3.87 -7.51 7.93
N GLY A 64 3.26 -6.38 7.60
CA GLY A 64 3.41 -5.14 8.36
C GLY A 64 2.60 -5.17 9.65
N ALA A 65 2.98 -4.34 10.64
CA ALA A 65 2.29 -4.26 11.92
C ALA A 65 0.79 -3.87 11.82
N LYS A 66 0.41 -3.26 10.71
CA LYS A 66 -0.98 -2.89 10.39
C LYS A 66 -1.55 -3.71 9.23
N ALA A 67 -0.95 -4.84 8.89
CA ALA A 67 -1.41 -5.72 7.84
C ALA A 67 -2.84 -6.19 8.12
N VAL A 68 -3.65 -6.26 7.07
CA VAL A 68 -5.06 -6.66 7.13
C VAL A 68 -5.27 -7.86 6.23
N VAL A 69 -5.96 -8.88 6.77
CA VAL A 69 -6.42 -10.03 5.98
C VAL A 69 -7.70 -9.64 5.24
N ASN A 70 -7.79 -9.97 3.97
CA ASN A 70 -9.00 -9.80 3.18
C ASN A 70 -9.59 -11.18 2.83
N LEU A 71 -10.87 -11.32 2.97
CA LEU A 71 -11.65 -12.50 2.59
C LEU A 71 -12.54 -12.12 1.39
N ASN A 72 -12.33 -12.75 0.23
CA ASN A 72 -13.00 -12.40 -1.01
C ASN A 72 -12.95 -10.90 -1.34
N GLY A 73 -11.80 -10.25 -1.06
CA GLY A 73 -11.62 -8.82 -1.27
C GLY A 73 -12.19 -7.91 -0.17
N THR A 74 -12.89 -8.48 0.83
CA THR A 74 -13.41 -7.71 1.97
C THR A 74 -12.39 -7.65 3.09
N ALA A 75 -11.94 -6.45 3.44
CA ALA A 75 -10.95 -6.23 4.49
C ALA A 75 -11.50 -6.57 5.88
N GLN A 76 -10.78 -7.43 6.61
CA GLN A 76 -11.12 -7.85 7.98
C GLN A 76 -10.36 -7.01 9.01
N THR A 77 -10.45 -5.70 8.91
CA THR A 77 -9.64 -4.77 9.72
C THR A 77 -9.85 -4.95 11.22
N ALA A 78 -11.11 -5.10 11.66
CA ALA A 78 -11.44 -5.31 13.07
C ALA A 78 -11.15 -6.73 13.56
N ASN A 79 -11.02 -7.69 12.65
CA ASN A 79 -10.91 -9.12 12.95
C ASN A 79 -9.48 -9.64 12.74
N THR A 80 -8.56 -8.82 12.22
CA THR A 80 -7.16 -9.19 11.99
C THR A 80 -6.30 -8.78 13.17
N THR A 81 -5.55 -9.74 13.71
CA THR A 81 -4.55 -9.51 14.77
C THR A 81 -3.15 -9.77 14.23
N PHE A 82 -2.26 -8.79 14.38
CA PHE A 82 -0.86 -8.95 14.04
C PHE A 82 -0.13 -9.75 15.13
N VAL A 83 0.51 -10.84 14.75
CA VAL A 83 1.33 -11.65 15.66
C VAL A 83 2.81 -11.39 15.41
N SER A 84 3.23 -11.48 14.15
CA SER A 84 4.60 -11.21 13.73
C SER A 84 4.66 -10.87 12.24
N GLY A 85 5.84 -10.50 11.74
CA GLY A 85 6.04 -10.29 10.30
C GLY A 85 5.80 -11.53 9.43
N ASN A 86 5.61 -12.70 10.05
CA ASN A 86 5.38 -13.96 9.38
C ASN A 86 4.05 -14.62 9.73
N GLN A 87 3.27 -14.01 10.62
CA GLN A 87 2.02 -14.61 11.11
C GLN A 87 0.98 -13.55 11.46
N LEU A 88 -0.22 -13.75 10.94
CA LEU A 88 -1.43 -13.01 11.33
C LEU A 88 -2.50 -13.99 11.80
N MET A 89 -3.41 -13.51 12.63
CA MET A 89 -4.62 -14.23 13.02
C MET A 89 -5.83 -13.44 12.55
N VAL A 90 -6.84 -14.11 12.01
CA VAL A 90 -8.08 -13.48 11.60
C VAL A 90 -9.27 -14.26 12.12
N ALA A 91 -10.21 -13.57 12.75
CA ALA A 91 -11.49 -14.16 13.12
C ALA A 91 -12.39 -14.24 11.86
N VAL A 92 -12.70 -15.45 11.44
CA VAL A 92 -13.58 -15.74 10.32
C VAL A 92 -15.01 -15.87 10.84
N PRO A 93 -15.94 -14.98 10.47
CA PRO A 93 -17.31 -15.06 10.95
C PRO A 93 -18.05 -16.24 10.29
N ALA A 94 -19.02 -16.82 10.97
CA ALA A 94 -19.85 -17.91 10.45
C ALA A 94 -20.54 -17.54 9.12
N SER A 95 -20.87 -16.27 8.92
CA SER A 95 -21.45 -15.77 7.68
C SER A 95 -20.52 -15.92 6.46
N ALA A 96 -19.22 -15.88 6.65
CA ALA A 96 -18.25 -16.04 5.57
C ALA A 96 -18.15 -17.48 5.07
N ILE A 97 -18.54 -18.45 5.91
CA ILE A 97 -18.52 -19.90 5.60
C ILE A 97 -19.92 -20.49 5.54
N ALA A 98 -20.96 -19.67 5.35
CA ALA A 98 -22.35 -20.13 5.34
C ALA A 98 -22.68 -21.07 4.17
N THR A 99 -21.97 -20.92 3.06
CA THR A 99 -22.17 -21.72 1.85
C THR A 99 -20.88 -22.40 1.40
N PRO A 100 -20.96 -23.63 0.83
CA PRO A 100 -19.78 -24.29 0.26
C PRO A 100 -19.17 -23.46 -0.87
N GLY A 101 -17.85 -23.51 -1.01
CA GLY A 101 -17.13 -22.80 -2.05
C GLY A 101 -15.69 -22.49 -1.68
N THR A 102 -15.07 -21.58 -2.42
CA THR A 102 -13.71 -21.16 -2.18
C THR A 102 -13.68 -19.70 -1.78
N ILE A 103 -12.98 -19.39 -0.69
CA ILE A 103 -12.71 -18.03 -0.23
C ILE A 103 -11.29 -17.65 -0.65
N SER A 104 -11.16 -16.55 -1.34
CA SER A 104 -9.86 -15.97 -1.67
C SER A 104 -9.33 -15.19 -0.47
N VAL A 105 -8.18 -15.60 0.05
CA VAL A 105 -7.52 -14.95 1.19
C VAL A 105 -6.30 -14.20 0.69
N THR A 106 -6.26 -12.90 0.94
CA THR A 106 -5.11 -12.04 0.65
C THR A 106 -4.74 -11.23 1.89
N VAL A 107 -3.51 -10.73 1.92
CA VAL A 107 -3.04 -9.82 2.97
C VAL A 107 -2.62 -8.51 2.34
N THR A 108 -3.08 -7.41 2.91
CA THR A 108 -2.68 -6.06 2.48
C THR A 108 -1.89 -5.37 3.58
N ASN A 109 -0.68 -4.95 3.26
CA ASN A 109 0.06 -3.97 4.04
C ASN A 109 -0.48 -2.59 3.63
N PRO A 110 -1.09 -1.82 4.54
CA PRO A 110 -1.63 -0.52 4.19
C PRO A 110 -0.53 0.48 3.87
N ALA A 111 -0.87 1.50 3.10
CA ALA A 111 0.01 2.62 2.87
C ALA A 111 0.37 3.30 4.19
N THR A 112 1.61 3.76 4.30
CA THR A 112 2.03 4.60 5.42
C THR A 112 2.19 6.03 4.93
N PRO A 113 1.66 7.03 5.68
CA PRO A 113 1.89 8.42 5.33
C PRO A 113 3.37 8.77 5.49
N GLY A 114 3.88 9.61 4.62
CA GLY A 114 5.21 10.18 4.78
C GLY A 114 5.25 11.13 5.97
N THR A 115 6.33 11.10 6.72
CA THR A 115 6.56 11.98 7.87
C THR A 115 7.37 13.23 7.51
N GLY A 116 7.85 13.33 6.28
CA GLY A 116 8.58 14.49 5.78
C GLY A 116 7.68 15.71 5.58
N MET A 117 8.29 16.90 5.55
CA MET A 117 7.59 18.13 5.15
C MET A 117 6.95 17.89 3.78
N TYR A 118 5.66 18.14 3.66
CA TYR A 118 4.83 17.81 2.49
C TYR A 118 4.55 16.32 2.24
N GLY A 119 4.62 15.45 3.27
CA GLY A 119 4.22 14.05 3.16
C GLY A 119 5.19 13.15 2.38
N SER A 120 6.44 13.57 2.21
CA SER A 120 7.45 12.77 1.54
C SER A 120 7.92 11.58 2.39
N GLY A 121 8.24 10.45 1.76
CA GLY A 121 8.80 9.27 2.42
C GLY A 121 7.76 8.24 2.91
N GLY A 122 6.50 8.33 2.50
CA GLY A 122 5.49 7.29 2.76
C GLY A 122 5.69 6.04 1.91
N THR A 123 5.02 4.95 2.26
CA THR A 123 4.97 3.72 1.45
C THR A 123 3.59 3.52 0.85
N LEU A 124 3.55 2.97 -0.36
CA LEU A 124 2.29 2.56 -0.98
C LEU A 124 1.75 1.28 -0.35
N ALA A 125 0.44 1.09 -0.41
CA ALA A 125 -0.17 -0.17 -0.02
C ALA A 125 0.31 -1.30 -0.95
N ALA A 126 0.50 -2.49 -0.38
CA ALA A 126 0.88 -3.69 -1.12
C ALA A 126 0.01 -4.86 -0.68
N THR A 127 -0.50 -5.63 -1.65
CA THR A 127 -1.37 -6.78 -1.39
C THR A 127 -0.72 -8.06 -1.93
N SER A 128 -0.80 -9.14 -1.16
CA SER A 128 -0.28 -10.45 -1.53
C SER A 128 -1.04 -11.08 -2.70
N ALA A 129 -0.44 -12.11 -3.32
CA ALA A 129 -1.20 -13.06 -4.11
C ALA A 129 -2.29 -13.74 -3.26
N ALA A 130 -3.36 -14.20 -3.90
CA ALA A 130 -4.45 -14.86 -3.24
C ALA A 130 -4.11 -16.31 -2.90
N MET A 131 -4.51 -16.77 -1.71
CA MET A 131 -4.50 -18.18 -1.33
C MET A 131 -5.93 -18.67 -1.12
N SER A 132 -6.21 -19.85 -1.63
CA SER A 132 -7.56 -20.43 -1.56
C SER A 132 -7.81 -21.11 -0.22
N PHE A 133 -8.93 -20.78 0.40
CA PHE A 133 -9.50 -21.45 1.56
C PHE A 133 -10.77 -22.16 1.12
N THR A 134 -10.92 -23.45 1.44
CA THR A 134 -12.04 -24.26 0.99
C THR A 134 -13.13 -24.36 2.06
N VAL A 135 -14.39 -24.14 1.67
CA VAL A 135 -15.58 -24.38 2.48
C VAL A 135 -16.31 -25.59 1.90
N ASN A 136 -16.38 -26.68 2.66
CA ASN A 136 -16.96 -27.99 2.26
C ASN A 136 -18.41 -28.14 2.72
#